data_396e4080869097e9702d7af5e2fcd1f4
#
_entry.id   396e4080869097e9702d7af5e2fcd1f4
#
_cell.length_a   1.000
_cell.length_b   1.000
_cell.length_c   1.000
_cell.angle_alpha   90.00
_cell.angle_beta   90.00
_cell.angle_gamma   90.00
#
_symmetry.space_group_name_H-M   'P 1'
#
loop_
_entity.id
_entity.type
_entity.pdbx_description
1 polymer ?
#
loop_
_entity_poly.entity_id
_entity_poly.type
_entity_poly.pdbx_seq_one_letter_code
_entity_poly.pdbx_strand_id
1 'polypeptide(L)'
;MKKIHYRNIIRRSVLHNVQLAHFLSKHCLKTYLALFYENWAGKRLNYRHPEDLNQAMLRLSYRNSKDKKMRELIPLCVDKYAVREYITTKGYGDTLNECYGVFDNVKDIDIDALPNQFVMKMTNASGRNWICKNKSEADWERWRGVFAEWLKDHDFGWQTGEWQYALIKPRIVVEKYMSSLGEKSPIDYKFQCFHGEPKSCFVAYDRNPRNPHGDVNFDDYDLDWQRTENILQSWHRNRRLLPKPQCWKQMIQMAKDLSKEFPYVRFDVYEIDGKIFFGEMTFTPQGCVQEFYTEDYLKKMKELI
;
A
#
# COMPACT_ATOMS: atom_id res chain seq x y z
N MET A 1 11.74 5.58 36.11
CA MET A 1 12.66 5.49 34.95
C MET A 1 13.19 4.09 34.65
N LYS A 2 13.70 3.29 35.61
CA LYS A 2 14.27 1.92 35.33
C LYS A 2 13.26 0.91 34.72
N LYS A 3 11.97 0.91 35.11
CA LYS A 3 10.96 -0.03 34.54
C LYS A 3 10.64 0.20 33.06
N ILE A 4 10.75 1.44 32.56
CA ILE A 4 10.50 1.79 31.15
C ILE A 4 11.65 1.28 30.26
N HIS A 5 12.89 1.36 30.75
CA HIS A 5 14.07 0.92 30.00
C HIS A 5 14.12 -0.60 29.80
N TYR A 6 13.82 -1.39 30.81
CA TYR A 6 13.75 -2.87 30.71
C TYR A 6 12.63 -3.34 29.76
N ARG A 7 11.47 -2.70 29.80
CA ARG A 7 10.37 -3.02 28.88
C ARG A 7 10.75 -2.77 27.43
N ASN A 8 11.43 -1.68 27.12
CA ASN A 8 11.88 -1.36 25.76
C ASN A 8 12.93 -2.36 25.25
N ILE A 9 13.81 -2.85 26.10
CA ILE A 9 14.82 -3.87 25.74
C ILE A 9 14.14 -5.19 25.40
N ILE A 10 13.20 -5.66 26.23
CA ILE A 10 12.46 -6.91 26.00
C ILE A 10 11.63 -6.84 24.73
N ARG A 11 10.98 -5.70 24.43
CA ARG A 11 10.16 -5.50 23.23
C ARG A 11 10.97 -5.47 21.95
N ARG A 12 12.09 -4.74 21.96
CA ARG A 12 13.03 -4.76 20.84
C ARG A 12 13.52 -6.18 20.58
N SER A 13 13.86 -6.93 21.61
CA SER A 13 14.32 -8.32 21.46
C SER A 13 13.24 -9.26 20.92
N VAL A 14 11.95 -9.09 21.28
CA VAL A 14 10.83 -9.90 20.77
C VAL A 14 10.61 -9.68 19.29
N LEU A 15 10.59 -8.41 18.82
CA LEU A 15 10.38 -8.09 17.41
C LEU A 15 11.63 -8.33 16.56
N HIS A 16 12.83 -8.33 17.14
CA HIS A 16 14.08 -8.68 16.47
C HIS A 16 14.25 -10.21 16.33
N ASN A 17 13.57 -10.99 17.17
CA ASN A 17 13.48 -12.43 16.97
C ASN A 17 12.41 -12.73 15.91
N VAL A 18 12.85 -12.92 14.66
CA VAL A 18 11.99 -13.13 13.49
C VAL A 18 10.99 -14.28 13.70
N GLN A 19 11.42 -15.38 14.33
CA GLN A 19 10.54 -16.54 14.57
C GLN A 19 9.46 -16.23 15.59
N LEU A 20 9.79 -15.53 16.68
CA LEU A 20 8.82 -15.13 17.70
C LEU A 20 7.86 -14.06 17.17
N ALA A 21 8.37 -13.08 16.44
CA ALA A 21 7.55 -12.05 15.79
C ALA A 21 6.55 -12.69 14.82
N HIS A 22 6.99 -13.62 13.98
CA HIS A 22 6.14 -14.39 13.07
C HIS A 22 5.09 -15.20 13.81
N PHE A 23 5.48 -15.94 14.86
CA PHE A 23 4.54 -16.71 15.70
C PHE A 23 3.46 -15.80 16.30
N LEU A 24 3.86 -14.66 16.88
CA LEU A 24 2.91 -13.70 17.46
C LEU A 24 1.98 -13.10 16.42
N SER A 25 2.49 -12.71 15.26
CA SER A 25 1.67 -12.16 14.17
C SER A 25 0.61 -13.16 13.71
N LYS A 26 1.00 -14.41 13.53
CA LYS A 26 0.13 -15.49 13.04
C LYS A 26 -0.91 -15.94 14.06
N HIS A 27 -0.53 -16.10 15.33
CA HIS A 27 -1.38 -16.71 16.36
C HIS A 27 -1.93 -15.70 17.38
N CYS A 28 -1.25 -14.59 17.59
CA CYS A 28 -1.58 -13.56 18.58
C CYS A 28 -1.52 -12.14 17.97
N LEU A 29 -2.13 -11.93 16.80
CA LEU A 29 -2.03 -10.70 16.01
C LEU A 29 -2.25 -9.42 16.85
N LYS A 30 -3.23 -9.43 17.77
CA LYS A 30 -3.48 -8.28 18.65
C LYS A 30 -2.24 -7.92 19.50
N THR A 31 -1.58 -8.92 20.04
CA THR A 31 -0.35 -8.73 20.83
C THR A 31 0.79 -8.25 19.94
N TYR A 32 0.94 -8.84 18.75
CA TYR A 32 1.94 -8.41 17.78
C TYR A 32 1.77 -6.92 17.43
N LEU A 33 0.57 -6.49 17.02
CA LEU A 33 0.28 -5.10 16.66
C LEU A 33 0.51 -4.14 17.83
N ALA A 34 0.20 -4.54 19.07
CA ALA A 34 0.49 -3.74 20.25
C ALA A 34 2.00 -3.56 20.48
N LEU A 35 2.78 -4.63 20.35
CA LEU A 35 4.25 -4.57 20.48
C LEU A 35 4.89 -3.78 19.33
N PHE A 36 4.39 -3.95 18.11
CA PHE A 36 4.83 -3.21 16.94
C PHE A 36 4.64 -1.71 17.14
N TYR A 37 3.41 -1.28 17.49
CA TYR A 37 3.11 0.12 17.74
C TYR A 37 3.94 0.70 18.90
N GLU A 38 4.07 -0.07 19.98
CA GLU A 38 4.82 0.38 21.15
C GLU A 38 6.33 0.51 20.86
N ASN A 39 6.87 -0.38 20.00
CA ASN A 39 8.25 -0.26 19.53
C ASN A 39 8.47 0.96 18.63
N TRP A 40 7.49 1.26 17.77
CA TRP A 40 7.54 2.39 16.85
C TRP A 40 7.26 3.72 17.56
N ALA A 41 6.14 3.85 18.29
CA ALA A 41 5.67 5.09 18.88
C ALA A 41 6.24 5.39 20.28
N GLY A 42 6.93 4.43 20.90
CA GLY A 42 7.40 4.55 22.29
C GLY A 42 6.30 4.57 23.34
N LYS A 43 5.02 4.43 22.95
CA LYS A 43 3.85 4.45 23.83
C LYS A 43 2.93 3.25 23.56
N ARG A 44 2.07 2.93 24.53
CA ARG A 44 1.16 1.79 24.41
C ARG A 44 0.04 2.02 23.42
N LEU A 45 -0.30 0.99 22.66
CA LEU A 45 -1.51 0.99 21.84
C LEU A 45 -2.77 0.90 22.72
N ASN A 46 -3.64 1.89 22.61
CA ASN A 46 -4.93 1.90 23.29
C ASN A 46 -6.03 1.36 22.36
N TYR A 47 -6.30 0.07 22.42
CA TYR A 47 -7.36 -0.56 21.61
C TYR A 47 -8.78 -0.10 21.94
N ARG A 48 -9.04 0.31 23.20
CA ARG A 48 -10.39 0.72 23.62
C ARG A 48 -10.71 2.15 23.16
N HIS A 49 -9.74 3.03 23.35
CA HIS A 49 -9.86 4.46 23.06
C HIS A 49 -8.64 4.91 22.27
N PRO A 50 -8.59 4.66 20.94
CA PRO A 50 -7.48 5.13 20.10
C PRO A 50 -7.28 6.63 20.24
N GLU A 51 -6.03 7.07 20.35
CA GLU A 51 -5.70 8.48 20.52
C GLU A 51 -5.59 9.21 19.18
N ASP A 52 -5.25 8.45 18.11
CA ASP A 52 -5.02 8.96 16.77
C ASP A 52 -5.43 7.93 15.70
N LEU A 53 -5.36 8.33 14.43
CA LEU A 53 -5.70 7.48 13.29
C LEU A 53 -4.84 6.21 13.25
N ASN A 54 -3.55 6.28 13.57
CA ASN A 54 -2.66 5.12 13.54
C ASN A 54 -3.13 4.03 14.50
N GLN A 55 -3.49 4.40 15.74
CA GLN A 55 -4.07 3.47 16.71
C GLN A 55 -5.44 2.94 16.27
N ALA A 56 -6.29 3.81 15.70
CA ALA A 56 -7.60 3.41 15.19
C ALA A 56 -7.47 2.40 14.04
N MET A 57 -6.53 2.60 13.13
CA MET A 57 -6.25 1.69 12.02
C MET A 57 -5.69 0.34 12.47
N LEU A 58 -4.78 0.31 13.45
CA LEU A 58 -4.30 -0.94 14.04
C LEU A 58 -5.44 -1.72 14.70
N ARG A 59 -6.33 -1.03 15.43
CA ARG A 59 -7.56 -1.63 15.96
C ARG A 59 -8.44 -2.19 14.85
N LEU A 60 -8.65 -1.41 13.77
CA LEU A 60 -9.46 -1.82 12.62
C LEU A 60 -8.85 -3.03 11.90
N SER A 61 -7.53 -3.02 11.64
CA SER A 61 -6.82 -4.15 11.05
C SER A 61 -7.05 -5.43 11.85
N TYR A 62 -6.92 -5.39 13.18
CA TYR A 62 -7.22 -6.53 14.03
C TYR A 62 -8.69 -6.97 13.93
N ARG A 63 -9.65 -6.04 13.94
CA ARG A 63 -11.08 -6.35 13.79
C ARG A 63 -11.37 -7.01 12.45
N ASN A 64 -10.86 -6.45 11.37
CA ASN A 64 -11.02 -6.98 10.01
C ASN A 64 -10.44 -8.42 9.90
N SER A 65 -9.32 -8.70 10.61
CA SER A 65 -8.74 -10.05 10.64
C SER A 65 -9.64 -11.11 11.33
N LYS A 66 -10.68 -10.71 12.03
CA LYS A 66 -11.68 -11.58 12.71
C LYS A 66 -13.04 -11.57 12.02
N ASP A 67 -13.33 -10.58 11.20
CA ASP A 67 -14.57 -10.47 10.44
C ASP A 67 -14.54 -11.37 9.23
N LYS A 68 -15.57 -12.23 9.06
CA LYS A 68 -15.63 -13.20 7.96
C LYS A 68 -15.64 -12.52 6.59
N LYS A 69 -16.48 -11.49 6.41
CA LYS A 69 -16.60 -10.76 5.14
C LYS A 69 -15.28 -10.07 4.79
N MET A 70 -14.64 -9.40 5.76
CA MET A 70 -13.38 -8.68 5.51
C MET A 70 -12.21 -9.64 5.23
N ARG A 71 -12.20 -10.82 5.83
CA ARG A 71 -11.19 -11.85 5.55
C ARG A 71 -11.28 -12.43 4.13
N GLU A 72 -12.42 -12.36 3.50
CA GLU A 72 -12.61 -12.76 2.10
C GLU A 72 -12.33 -11.59 1.15
N LEU A 73 -12.88 -10.41 1.45
CA LEU A 73 -12.87 -9.27 0.55
C LEU A 73 -11.53 -8.51 0.53
N ILE A 74 -10.91 -8.29 1.69
CA ILE A 74 -9.65 -7.53 1.75
C ILE A 74 -8.51 -8.24 1.01
N PRO A 75 -8.25 -9.55 1.18
CA PRO A 75 -7.23 -10.25 0.39
C PRO A 75 -7.50 -10.20 -1.11
N LEU A 76 -8.76 -10.33 -1.55
CA LEU A 76 -9.14 -10.16 -2.97
C LEU A 76 -8.73 -8.79 -3.50
N CYS A 77 -9.02 -7.72 -2.73
CA CYS A 77 -8.73 -6.33 -3.14
C CYS A 77 -7.24 -5.96 -3.04
N VAL A 78 -6.45 -6.67 -2.24
CA VAL A 78 -5.01 -6.43 -2.06
C VAL A 78 -4.16 -7.25 -3.02
N ASP A 79 -4.64 -8.43 -3.46
CA ASP A 79 -3.97 -9.23 -4.49
C ASP A 79 -3.90 -8.44 -5.80
N LYS A 80 -2.69 -8.15 -6.28
CA LYS A 80 -2.46 -7.29 -7.46
C LYS A 80 -3.05 -7.83 -8.76
N TYR A 81 -3.41 -9.11 -8.80
CA TYR A 81 -4.12 -9.70 -9.94
C TYR A 81 -5.60 -9.90 -9.68
N ALA A 82 -5.97 -10.48 -8.53
CA ALA A 82 -7.36 -10.80 -8.23
C ALA A 82 -8.25 -9.55 -8.08
N VAL A 83 -7.69 -8.42 -7.65
CA VAL A 83 -8.41 -7.14 -7.54
C VAL A 83 -9.03 -6.70 -8.87
N ARG A 84 -8.50 -7.14 -10.00
CA ARG A 84 -9.02 -6.85 -11.34
C ARG A 84 -10.47 -7.29 -11.51
N GLU A 85 -10.85 -8.44 -10.93
CA GLU A 85 -12.22 -8.91 -10.91
C GLU A 85 -13.11 -7.95 -10.12
N TYR A 86 -12.71 -7.56 -8.91
CA TYR A 86 -13.44 -6.58 -8.10
C TYR A 86 -13.67 -5.26 -8.84
N ILE A 87 -12.61 -4.70 -9.44
CA ILE A 87 -12.67 -3.44 -10.21
C ILE A 87 -13.62 -3.57 -11.40
N THR A 88 -13.55 -4.70 -12.14
CA THR A 88 -14.42 -4.94 -13.31
C THR A 88 -15.88 -5.10 -12.90
N THR A 89 -16.19 -5.82 -11.83
CA THR A 89 -17.57 -6.01 -11.33
C THR A 89 -18.20 -4.71 -10.84
N LYS A 90 -17.39 -3.74 -10.44
CA LYS A 90 -17.85 -2.40 -10.07
C LYS A 90 -17.97 -1.42 -11.26
N GLY A 91 -17.72 -1.89 -12.48
CA GLY A 91 -17.86 -1.08 -13.70
C GLY A 91 -16.64 -0.25 -14.10
N TYR A 92 -15.48 -0.50 -13.50
CA TYR A 92 -14.24 0.24 -13.74
C TYR A 92 -13.16 -0.56 -14.47
N GLY A 93 -13.54 -1.62 -15.18
CA GLY A 93 -12.59 -2.48 -15.91
C GLY A 93 -11.67 -1.73 -16.87
N ASP A 94 -12.15 -0.65 -17.50
CA ASP A 94 -11.40 0.17 -18.45
C ASP A 94 -10.25 0.98 -17.80
N THR A 95 -10.23 1.07 -16.47
CA THR A 95 -9.15 1.72 -15.72
C THR A 95 -8.00 0.78 -15.40
N LEU A 96 -8.16 -0.51 -15.68
CA LEU A 96 -7.12 -1.52 -15.39
C LEU A 96 -5.98 -1.43 -16.39
N ASN A 97 -4.75 -1.44 -15.87
CA ASN A 97 -3.57 -1.51 -16.71
C ASN A 97 -3.54 -2.83 -17.52
N GLU A 98 -2.91 -2.81 -18.68
CA GLU A 98 -2.72 -3.99 -19.50
C GLU A 98 -1.90 -5.05 -18.75
N CYS A 99 -2.40 -6.27 -18.70
CA CYS A 99 -1.77 -7.42 -18.02
C CYS A 99 -1.31 -8.42 -19.08
N TYR A 100 -0.02 -8.70 -19.10
CA TYR A 100 0.58 -9.67 -20.02
C TYR A 100 0.48 -11.12 -19.53
N GLY A 101 0.24 -11.30 -18.22
CA GLY A 101 0.01 -12.60 -17.63
C GLY A 101 0.15 -12.64 -16.12
N VAL A 102 -0.31 -13.76 -15.55
CA VAL A 102 -0.10 -14.13 -14.16
C VAL A 102 0.45 -15.54 -14.08
N PHE A 103 1.50 -15.75 -13.29
CA PHE A 103 2.30 -16.95 -13.30
C PHE A 103 2.49 -17.52 -11.90
N ASP A 104 2.28 -18.81 -11.75
CA ASP A 104 2.57 -19.57 -10.52
C ASP A 104 4.06 -19.95 -10.44
N ASN A 105 4.75 -19.98 -11.57
CA ASN A 105 6.17 -20.28 -11.62
C ASN A 105 6.89 -19.30 -12.56
N VAL A 106 8.04 -18.81 -12.12
CA VAL A 106 8.86 -17.89 -12.93
C VAL A 106 9.37 -18.53 -14.24
N LYS A 107 9.47 -19.87 -14.29
CA LYS A 107 9.88 -20.60 -15.50
C LYS A 107 8.85 -20.55 -16.63
N ASP A 108 7.58 -20.25 -16.28
CA ASP A 108 6.49 -20.18 -17.25
C ASP A 108 6.44 -18.81 -17.95
N ILE A 109 7.30 -17.87 -17.54
CA ILE A 109 7.41 -16.55 -18.14
C ILE A 109 8.34 -16.60 -19.35
N ASP A 110 7.77 -16.50 -20.54
CA ASP A 110 8.52 -16.29 -21.77
C ASP A 110 8.90 -14.81 -21.89
N ILE A 111 10.14 -14.48 -21.51
CA ILE A 111 10.63 -13.11 -21.55
C ILE A 111 10.74 -12.57 -22.98
N ASP A 112 10.95 -13.43 -23.97
CA ASP A 112 11.10 -13.02 -25.36
C ASP A 112 9.76 -12.55 -25.93
N ALA A 113 8.66 -13.12 -25.47
CA ALA A 113 7.30 -12.69 -25.82
C ALA A 113 6.87 -11.38 -25.15
N LEU A 114 7.55 -10.95 -24.07
CA LEU A 114 7.23 -9.68 -23.40
C LEU A 114 7.72 -8.47 -24.20
N PRO A 115 7.04 -7.31 -24.11
CA PRO A 115 7.52 -6.06 -24.71
C PRO A 115 8.85 -5.62 -24.10
N ASN A 116 9.49 -4.60 -24.70
CA ASN A 116 10.78 -4.10 -24.21
C ASN A 116 10.69 -3.50 -22.79
N GLN A 117 9.51 -2.98 -22.43
CA GLN A 117 9.24 -2.37 -21.13
C GLN A 117 8.04 -3.03 -20.45
N PHE A 118 8.22 -3.49 -19.22
CA PHE A 118 7.17 -4.11 -18.41
C PHE A 118 7.46 -3.99 -16.91
N VAL A 119 6.49 -4.34 -16.09
CA VAL A 119 6.66 -4.43 -14.62
C VAL A 119 6.25 -5.82 -14.17
N MET A 120 7.09 -6.48 -13.40
CA MET A 120 6.77 -7.71 -12.69
C MET A 120 6.54 -7.43 -11.21
N LYS A 121 5.51 -8.02 -10.63
CA LYS A 121 5.14 -7.81 -9.21
C LYS A 121 4.71 -9.12 -8.58
N MET A 122 5.07 -9.33 -7.30
CA MET A 122 4.42 -10.35 -6.49
C MET A 122 3.00 -9.93 -6.12
N THR A 123 2.04 -10.84 -6.25
CA THR A 123 0.62 -10.53 -5.96
C THR A 123 0.35 -10.36 -4.48
N ASN A 124 1.11 -11.03 -3.61
CA ASN A 124 0.91 -11.15 -2.17
C ASN A 124 1.83 -10.28 -1.31
N ALA A 125 2.47 -9.25 -1.88
CA ALA A 125 3.47 -8.47 -1.12
C ALA A 125 3.51 -7.01 -1.56
N SER A 126 3.93 -6.11 -0.67
CA SER A 126 4.35 -4.76 -0.99
C SER A 126 5.85 -4.72 -1.30
N GLY A 127 6.29 -3.79 -2.17
CA GLY A 127 7.71 -3.58 -2.48
C GLY A 127 8.40 -4.67 -3.29
N ARG A 128 7.78 -5.83 -3.49
CA ARG A 128 8.34 -6.94 -4.29
C ARG A 128 7.97 -6.78 -5.75
N ASN A 129 8.71 -5.93 -6.45
CA ASN A 129 8.50 -5.65 -7.88
C ASN A 129 9.83 -5.45 -8.60
N TRP A 130 9.78 -5.57 -9.89
CA TRP A 130 10.85 -5.21 -10.81
C TRP A 130 10.29 -4.43 -11.99
N ILE A 131 10.85 -3.24 -12.24
CA ILE A 131 10.54 -2.39 -13.38
C ILE A 131 11.62 -2.63 -14.45
N CYS A 132 11.26 -3.32 -15.52
CA CYS A 132 12.11 -3.50 -16.69
C CYS A 132 11.88 -2.32 -17.65
N LYS A 133 12.87 -1.46 -17.79
CA LYS A 133 12.83 -0.32 -18.73
C LYS A 133 13.48 -0.62 -20.07
N ASN A 134 14.34 -1.62 -20.11
CA ASN A 134 14.99 -2.10 -21.34
C ASN A 134 15.29 -3.58 -21.17
N LYS A 135 14.56 -4.42 -21.91
CA LYS A 135 14.68 -5.87 -21.85
C LYS A 135 16.07 -6.36 -22.29
N SER A 136 16.71 -5.69 -23.27
CA SER A 136 18.03 -6.08 -23.77
C SER A 136 19.16 -5.86 -22.77
N GLU A 137 18.96 -5.00 -21.77
CA GLU A 137 19.95 -4.70 -20.71
C GLU A 137 19.60 -5.42 -19.40
N ALA A 138 18.49 -6.17 -19.37
CA ALA A 138 17.96 -6.79 -18.17
C ALA A 138 18.75 -8.05 -17.78
N ASP A 139 19.23 -8.12 -16.55
CA ASP A 139 19.76 -9.33 -15.95
C ASP A 139 18.60 -10.28 -15.58
N TRP A 140 18.09 -10.99 -16.60
CA TRP A 140 16.94 -11.87 -16.45
C TRP A 140 17.21 -13.03 -15.50
N GLU A 141 18.41 -13.63 -15.55
CA GLU A 141 18.75 -14.78 -14.68
C GLU A 141 18.76 -14.38 -13.21
N ARG A 142 19.28 -13.20 -12.90
CA ARG A 142 19.20 -12.63 -11.54
C ARG A 142 17.74 -12.47 -11.11
N TRP A 143 16.90 -11.85 -11.95
CA TRP A 143 15.50 -11.59 -11.59
C TRP A 143 14.67 -12.88 -11.50
N ARG A 144 14.95 -13.87 -12.33
CA ARG A 144 14.38 -15.22 -12.19
C ARG A 144 14.68 -15.82 -10.82
N GLY A 145 15.92 -15.73 -10.36
CA GLY A 145 16.32 -16.18 -9.03
C GLY A 145 15.57 -15.45 -7.92
N VAL A 146 15.49 -14.12 -8.00
CA VAL A 146 14.79 -13.28 -7.00
C VAL A 146 13.30 -13.64 -6.93
N PHE A 147 12.60 -13.72 -8.05
CA PHE A 147 11.17 -14.06 -8.06
C PHE A 147 10.92 -15.51 -7.65
N ALA A 148 11.81 -16.45 -7.99
CA ALA A 148 11.71 -17.82 -7.53
C ALA A 148 11.78 -17.94 -6.01
N GLU A 149 12.63 -17.14 -5.35
CA GLU A 149 12.68 -17.09 -3.89
C GLU A 149 11.44 -16.40 -3.29
N TRP A 150 10.96 -15.32 -3.89
CA TRP A 150 9.74 -14.64 -3.41
C TRP A 150 8.48 -15.50 -3.54
N LEU A 151 8.40 -16.37 -4.56
CA LEU A 151 7.28 -17.31 -4.73
C LEU A 151 7.21 -18.35 -3.60
N LYS A 152 8.33 -18.67 -2.95
CA LYS A 152 8.37 -19.58 -1.79
C LYS A 152 7.90 -18.94 -0.50
N ASP A 153 7.87 -17.60 -0.44
CA ASP A 153 7.51 -16.87 0.77
C ASP A 153 5.99 -16.70 0.89
N HIS A 154 5.36 -17.68 1.50
CA HIS A 154 3.94 -17.66 1.85
C HIS A 154 3.64 -16.88 3.14
N ASP A 155 4.66 -16.45 3.84
CA ASP A 155 4.54 -15.86 5.19
C ASP A 155 4.75 -14.34 5.22
N PHE A 156 4.93 -13.68 4.08
CA PHE A 156 5.16 -12.23 3.98
C PHE A 156 4.20 -11.42 4.87
N GLY A 157 2.91 -11.70 4.80
CA GLY A 157 1.91 -10.98 5.58
C GLY A 157 2.04 -11.18 7.10
N TRP A 158 2.49 -12.36 7.53
CA TRP A 158 2.75 -12.60 8.94
C TRP A 158 4.05 -11.96 9.43
N GLN A 159 5.05 -11.88 8.56
CA GLN A 159 6.32 -11.19 8.87
C GLN A 159 6.11 -9.68 9.09
N THR A 160 5.18 -9.09 8.36
CA THR A 160 4.89 -7.64 8.42
C THR A 160 3.73 -7.29 9.36
N GLY A 161 2.97 -8.29 9.86
CA GLY A 161 1.72 -8.07 10.60
C GLY A 161 0.55 -7.64 9.73
N GLU A 162 0.71 -7.67 8.42
CA GLU A 162 -0.30 -7.36 7.42
C GLU A 162 -1.01 -8.66 6.98
N TRP A 163 -1.83 -9.19 7.88
CA TRP A 163 -2.48 -10.51 7.79
C TRP A 163 -3.14 -10.80 6.43
N GLN A 164 -3.60 -9.79 5.72
CA GLN A 164 -4.27 -9.94 4.43
C GLN A 164 -3.35 -10.52 3.36
N TYR A 165 -2.07 -10.15 3.35
CA TYR A 165 -1.11 -10.71 2.39
C TYR A 165 -0.82 -12.20 2.63
N ALA A 166 -0.90 -12.66 3.88
CA ALA A 166 -0.71 -14.07 4.22
C ALA A 166 -1.86 -14.99 3.78
N LEU A 167 -2.99 -14.42 3.35
CA LEU A 167 -4.14 -15.15 2.80
C LEU A 167 -4.14 -15.20 1.26
N ILE A 168 -3.15 -14.59 0.62
CA ILE A 168 -3.01 -14.53 -0.83
C ILE A 168 -1.99 -15.58 -1.30
N LYS A 169 -2.36 -16.39 -2.30
CA LYS A 169 -1.43 -17.29 -2.97
C LYS A 169 -0.34 -16.47 -3.69
N PRO A 170 0.96 -16.69 -3.40
CA PRO A 170 2.01 -16.01 -4.13
C PRO A 170 1.97 -16.32 -5.63
N ARG A 171 1.91 -15.29 -6.46
CA ARG A 171 2.01 -15.38 -7.92
C ARG A 171 2.78 -14.18 -8.44
N ILE A 172 3.24 -14.27 -9.68
CA ILE A 172 3.86 -13.14 -10.39
C ILE A 172 2.84 -12.59 -11.37
N VAL A 173 2.51 -11.30 -11.28
CA VAL A 173 1.77 -10.59 -12.32
C VAL A 173 2.73 -9.76 -13.15
N VAL A 174 2.59 -9.82 -14.48
CA VAL A 174 3.37 -9.03 -15.44
C VAL A 174 2.43 -8.03 -16.12
N GLU A 175 2.75 -6.75 -16.01
CA GLU A 175 1.93 -5.66 -16.50
C GLU A 175 2.74 -4.69 -17.36
N LYS A 176 2.02 -3.93 -18.18
CA LYS A 176 2.57 -2.83 -18.96
C LYS A 176 3.26 -1.82 -18.05
N TYR A 177 4.46 -1.40 -18.44
CA TYR A 177 5.10 -0.27 -17.80
C TYR A 177 4.34 1.02 -18.14
N MET A 178 3.85 1.71 -17.12
CA MET A 178 3.19 3.00 -17.26
C MET A 178 4.23 4.11 -17.15
N SER A 179 4.31 4.95 -18.19
CA SER A 179 5.11 6.17 -18.18
C SER A 179 4.23 7.31 -18.68
N SER A 180 4.33 8.48 -18.07
CA SER A 180 3.76 9.72 -18.59
C SER A 180 4.79 10.41 -19.47
N LEU A 181 4.32 11.04 -20.57
CA LEU A 181 5.17 11.85 -21.44
C LEU A 181 5.76 13.02 -20.66
N GLY A 182 7.09 13.07 -20.58
CA GLY A 182 7.82 14.17 -19.90
C GLY A 182 7.91 14.11 -18.38
N GLU A 183 7.26 13.15 -17.72
CA GLU A 183 7.36 12.95 -16.26
C GLU A 183 8.35 11.84 -15.93
N LYS A 184 9.04 11.97 -14.79
CA LYS A 184 9.97 10.93 -14.30
C LYS A 184 9.22 9.66 -13.85
N SER A 185 8.01 9.84 -13.35
CA SER A 185 7.05 8.80 -12.98
C SER A 185 5.64 9.38 -12.98
N PRO A 186 4.58 8.59 -13.19
CA PRO A 186 3.21 9.06 -13.02
C PRO A 186 2.98 9.64 -11.63
N ILE A 187 2.12 10.66 -11.54
CA ILE A 187 1.66 11.20 -10.26
C ILE A 187 0.71 10.19 -9.62
N ASP A 188 0.93 9.89 -8.35
CA ASP A 188 0.22 8.89 -7.56
C ASP A 188 -0.81 9.59 -6.68
N TYR A 189 -2.10 9.49 -7.01
CA TYR A 189 -3.22 10.08 -6.26
C TYR A 189 -3.80 9.04 -5.30
N LYS A 190 -3.70 9.27 -3.99
CA LYS A 190 -4.02 8.31 -2.92
C LYS A 190 -5.14 8.84 -2.05
N PHE A 191 -6.36 8.47 -2.37
CA PHE A 191 -7.55 8.90 -1.62
C PHE A 191 -7.66 8.18 -0.29
N GLN A 192 -7.78 8.94 0.80
CA GLN A 192 -8.11 8.42 2.13
C GLN A 192 -9.63 8.28 2.24
N CYS A 193 -10.13 7.05 2.13
CA CYS A 193 -11.56 6.77 2.12
C CYS A 193 -12.02 6.15 3.43
N PHE A 194 -13.10 6.70 3.99
CA PHE A 194 -13.72 6.23 5.23
C PHE A 194 -15.20 5.97 4.97
N HIS A 195 -15.66 4.74 5.20
CA HIS A 195 -17.05 4.30 4.97
C HIS A 195 -17.59 4.70 3.58
N GLY A 196 -16.77 4.56 2.55
CA GLY A 196 -17.13 4.92 1.18
C GLY A 196 -16.96 6.39 0.82
N GLU A 197 -16.50 7.23 1.75
CA GLU A 197 -16.31 8.67 1.51
C GLU A 197 -14.82 9.04 1.50
N PRO A 198 -14.25 9.47 0.37
CA PRO A 198 -12.93 10.07 0.35
C PRO A 198 -12.93 11.38 1.15
N LYS A 199 -11.89 11.63 1.94
CA LYS A 199 -11.77 12.81 2.79
C LYS A 199 -10.59 13.70 2.42
N SER A 200 -9.51 13.12 1.93
CA SER A 200 -8.38 13.83 1.35
C SER A 200 -7.68 12.96 0.33
N CYS A 201 -6.78 13.57 -0.44
CA CYS A 201 -5.93 12.89 -1.40
C CYS A 201 -4.48 13.20 -1.10
N PHE A 202 -3.76 12.21 -0.60
CA PHE A 202 -2.31 12.24 -0.49
C PHE A 202 -1.70 12.03 -1.88
N VAL A 203 -0.84 12.93 -2.30
CA VAL A 203 -0.26 12.92 -3.66
C VAL A 203 1.25 12.72 -3.58
N ALA A 204 1.76 11.70 -4.29
CA ALA A 204 3.18 11.45 -4.44
C ALA A 204 3.63 11.72 -5.88
N TYR A 205 4.65 12.56 -6.05
CA TYR A 205 5.07 13.03 -7.37
C TYR A 205 6.58 13.27 -7.45
N ASP A 206 7.09 13.47 -8.66
CA ASP A 206 8.53 13.65 -8.96
C ASP A 206 9.42 12.55 -8.34
N ARG A 207 8.92 11.32 -8.34
CA ARG A 207 9.64 10.16 -7.81
C ARG A 207 10.90 9.89 -8.62
N ASN A 208 12.06 9.89 -7.95
CA ASN A 208 13.32 9.56 -8.59
C ASN A 208 13.39 8.04 -8.86
N PRO A 209 13.49 7.60 -10.12
CA PRO A 209 13.56 6.18 -10.45
C PRO A 209 14.78 5.44 -9.87
N ARG A 210 15.86 6.16 -9.53
CA ARG A 210 17.08 5.59 -8.93
C ARG A 210 16.97 5.47 -7.42
N ASN A 211 16.11 6.26 -6.78
CA ASN A 211 15.85 6.22 -5.34
C ASN A 211 14.34 6.42 -5.07
N PRO A 212 13.49 5.43 -5.44
CA PRO A 212 12.04 5.60 -5.48
C PRO A 212 11.40 5.76 -4.10
N HIS A 213 12.10 5.40 -3.03
CA HIS A 213 11.62 5.55 -1.64
C HIS A 213 12.20 6.78 -0.95
N GLY A 214 13.34 7.29 -1.42
CA GLY A 214 14.05 8.40 -0.80
C GLY A 214 13.85 9.76 -1.45
N ASP A 215 13.57 9.82 -2.76
CA ASP A 215 13.42 11.04 -3.53
C ASP A 215 12.05 11.12 -4.19
N VAL A 216 11.07 11.51 -3.39
CA VAL A 216 9.68 11.70 -3.80
C VAL A 216 9.13 12.90 -3.04
N ASN A 217 8.30 13.71 -3.69
CA ASN A 217 7.56 14.78 -3.04
C ASN A 217 6.19 14.29 -2.61
N PHE A 218 5.73 14.79 -1.46
CA PHE A 218 4.41 14.49 -0.91
C PHE A 218 3.67 15.77 -0.63
N ASP A 219 2.40 15.81 -1.02
CA ASP A 219 1.43 16.83 -0.64
C ASP A 219 0.08 16.16 -0.32
N ASP A 220 -0.78 16.85 0.41
CA ASP A 220 -2.15 16.44 0.65
C ASP A 220 -3.10 17.51 0.14
N TYR A 221 -4.18 17.09 -0.51
CA TYR A 221 -5.21 17.94 -1.09
C TYR A 221 -6.58 17.57 -0.55
N ASP A 222 -7.42 18.58 -0.34
CA ASP A 222 -8.84 18.34 -0.12
C ASP A 222 -9.57 17.99 -1.44
N LEU A 223 -10.87 17.72 -1.36
CA LEU A 223 -11.65 17.31 -2.52
C LEU A 223 -11.94 18.46 -3.49
N ASP A 224 -11.73 19.70 -3.09
CA ASP A 224 -11.81 20.88 -3.95
C ASP A 224 -10.48 21.21 -4.64
N TRP A 225 -9.46 20.35 -4.43
CA TRP A 225 -8.11 20.51 -4.92
C TRP A 225 -7.36 21.68 -4.26
N GLN A 226 -7.68 21.97 -3.00
CA GLN A 226 -6.89 22.90 -2.22
C GLN A 226 -5.82 22.13 -1.45
N ARG A 227 -4.56 22.57 -1.61
CA ARG A 227 -3.45 21.96 -0.87
C ARG A 227 -3.58 22.26 0.61
N THR A 228 -3.47 21.22 1.43
CA THR A 228 -3.56 21.30 2.88
C THR A 228 -2.16 21.30 3.52
N GLU A 229 -2.10 21.62 4.81
CA GLU A 229 -0.87 21.49 5.61
C GLU A 229 -0.89 20.23 6.51
N ASN A 230 -1.55 19.16 6.04
CA ASN A 230 -1.66 17.90 6.77
C ASN A 230 -0.37 17.08 6.79
N ILE A 231 0.59 17.37 5.88
CA ILE A 231 1.88 16.69 5.79
C ILE A 231 2.94 17.47 6.55
N LEU A 232 3.76 16.76 7.34
CA LEU A 232 4.88 17.35 8.06
C LEU A 232 5.91 17.97 7.08
N GLN A 233 6.41 19.15 7.40
CA GLN A 233 7.39 19.85 6.56
C GLN A 233 8.66 19.05 6.28
N SER A 234 9.06 18.18 7.19
CA SER A 234 10.22 17.29 7.02
C SER A 234 10.07 16.31 5.84
N TRP A 235 8.86 16.08 5.36
CA TRP A 235 8.56 15.23 4.20
C TRP A 235 8.43 16.02 2.89
N HIS A 236 8.43 17.37 2.94
CA HIS A 236 8.44 18.21 1.76
C HIS A 236 9.87 18.41 1.28
N ARG A 237 10.15 18.14 0.00
CA ARG A 237 11.48 18.34 -0.59
C ARG A 237 11.51 19.50 -1.57
N ASN A 238 10.91 19.33 -2.74
CA ASN A 238 10.82 20.36 -3.78
C ASN A 238 9.35 20.61 -4.11
N ARG A 239 8.66 21.32 -3.22
CA ARG A 239 7.22 21.61 -3.37
C ARG A 239 6.97 22.45 -4.61
N ARG A 240 6.15 21.95 -5.52
CA ARG A 240 5.59 22.70 -6.64
C ARG A 240 4.07 22.69 -6.58
N LEU A 241 3.41 23.65 -7.22
CA LEU A 241 1.98 23.59 -7.40
C LEU A 241 1.66 22.56 -8.49
N LEU A 242 0.83 21.60 -8.14
CA LEU A 242 0.31 20.64 -9.09
C LEU A 242 -0.99 21.19 -9.72
N PRO A 243 -1.15 21.08 -11.05
CA PRO A 243 -2.43 21.39 -11.67
C PRO A 243 -3.47 20.37 -11.20
N LYS A 244 -4.73 20.82 -11.11
CA LYS A 244 -5.86 19.91 -10.84
C LYS A 244 -5.96 18.88 -11.96
N PRO A 245 -6.03 17.56 -11.64
CA PRO A 245 -6.22 16.53 -12.65
C PRO A 245 -7.47 16.75 -13.48
N GLN A 246 -7.40 16.44 -14.78
CA GLN A 246 -8.57 16.54 -15.67
C GLN A 246 -9.69 15.59 -15.22
N CYS A 247 -9.31 14.40 -14.77
CA CYS A 247 -10.24 13.36 -14.32
C CYS A 247 -10.59 13.43 -12.83
N TRP A 248 -10.32 14.57 -12.14
CA TRP A 248 -10.47 14.68 -10.69
C TRP A 248 -11.84 14.25 -10.16
N LYS A 249 -12.91 14.68 -10.78
CA LYS A 249 -14.28 14.30 -10.38
C LYS A 249 -14.55 12.82 -10.56
N GLN A 250 -14.06 12.24 -11.66
CA GLN A 250 -14.19 10.81 -11.94
C GLN A 250 -13.36 9.97 -10.94
N MET A 251 -12.16 10.43 -10.57
CA MET A 251 -11.34 9.78 -9.55
C MET A 251 -12.05 9.75 -8.19
N ILE A 252 -12.66 10.88 -7.77
CA ILE A 252 -13.45 10.95 -6.53
C ILE A 252 -14.62 9.97 -6.59
N GLN A 253 -15.37 9.94 -7.71
CA GLN A 253 -16.50 9.03 -7.85
C GLN A 253 -16.05 7.57 -7.80
N MET A 254 -14.97 7.22 -8.50
CA MET A 254 -14.37 5.89 -8.47
C MET A 254 -13.93 5.51 -7.05
N ALA A 255 -13.28 6.42 -6.33
CA ALA A 255 -12.87 6.21 -4.94
C ALA A 255 -14.08 5.94 -4.04
N LYS A 256 -15.19 6.68 -4.20
CA LYS A 256 -16.45 6.44 -3.48
C LYS A 256 -17.01 5.05 -3.75
N ASP A 257 -17.16 4.70 -5.04
CA ASP A 257 -17.82 3.45 -5.43
C ASP A 257 -17.03 2.21 -5.01
N LEU A 258 -15.70 2.26 -5.10
CA LEU A 258 -14.83 1.15 -4.75
C LEU A 258 -14.55 1.01 -3.24
N SER A 259 -14.77 2.08 -2.45
CA SER A 259 -14.53 2.06 -1.01
C SER A 259 -15.77 1.79 -0.15
N LYS A 260 -16.96 1.74 -0.74
CA LYS A 260 -18.27 1.62 -0.02
C LYS A 260 -18.35 0.47 0.98
N GLU A 261 -17.67 -0.62 0.73
CA GLU A 261 -17.76 -1.84 1.55
C GLU A 261 -16.79 -1.83 2.74
N PHE A 262 -15.92 -0.83 2.82
CA PHE A 262 -14.82 -0.80 3.76
C PHE A 262 -14.96 0.34 4.77
N PRO A 263 -14.73 0.07 6.07
CA PRO A 263 -14.64 1.15 7.05
C PRO A 263 -13.50 2.12 6.76
N TYR A 264 -12.39 1.60 6.20
CA TYR A 264 -11.26 2.39 5.72
C TYR A 264 -10.57 1.66 4.57
N VAL A 265 -10.17 2.43 3.56
CA VAL A 265 -9.22 2.01 2.51
C VAL A 265 -8.54 3.22 1.92
N ARG A 266 -7.24 3.13 1.66
CA ARG A 266 -6.53 4.06 0.78
C ARG A 266 -6.69 3.54 -0.64
N PHE A 267 -7.24 4.37 -1.51
CA PHE A 267 -7.50 4.06 -2.90
C PHE A 267 -6.54 4.86 -3.79
N ASP A 268 -5.67 4.16 -4.51
CA ASP A 268 -4.59 4.75 -5.28
C ASP A 268 -4.91 4.68 -6.78
N VAL A 269 -4.76 5.81 -7.48
CA VAL A 269 -4.97 5.93 -8.93
C VAL A 269 -3.91 6.82 -9.56
N TYR A 270 -3.77 6.68 -10.88
CA TYR A 270 -2.94 7.54 -11.73
C TYR A 270 -3.80 8.23 -12.78
N GLU A 271 -3.37 9.41 -13.24
CA GLU A 271 -3.86 10.01 -14.49
C GLU A 271 -2.71 10.08 -15.47
N ILE A 272 -2.91 9.49 -16.66
CA ILE A 272 -1.93 9.52 -17.75
C ILE A 272 -2.71 9.89 -19.02
N ASP A 273 -2.33 11.00 -19.65
CA ASP A 273 -2.94 11.49 -20.89
C ASP A 273 -4.47 11.61 -20.79
N GLY A 274 -4.98 12.12 -19.67
CA GLY A 274 -6.41 12.33 -19.44
C GLY A 274 -7.22 11.03 -19.22
N LYS A 275 -6.55 9.92 -18.90
CA LYS A 275 -7.17 8.63 -18.55
C LYS A 275 -6.80 8.21 -17.12
N ILE A 276 -7.78 7.66 -16.41
CA ILE A 276 -7.58 7.10 -15.08
C ILE A 276 -7.04 5.68 -15.20
N PHE A 277 -6.02 5.37 -14.42
CA PHE A 277 -5.53 4.02 -14.22
C PHE A 277 -5.64 3.64 -12.74
N PHE A 278 -6.24 2.49 -12.47
CA PHE A 278 -6.25 1.91 -11.13
C PHE A 278 -4.83 1.56 -10.68
N GLY A 279 -4.46 1.95 -9.47
CA GLY A 279 -3.19 1.63 -8.85
C GLY A 279 -3.31 0.46 -7.88
N GLU A 280 -3.84 0.74 -6.68
CA GLU A 280 -4.03 -0.28 -5.64
C GLU A 280 -5.10 0.12 -4.61
N MET A 281 -5.56 -0.85 -3.84
CA MET A 281 -6.33 -0.66 -2.62
C MET A 281 -5.48 -1.08 -1.42
N THR A 282 -5.22 -0.15 -0.51
CA THR A 282 -4.34 -0.38 0.64
C THR A 282 -5.12 -0.23 1.96
N PHE A 283 -5.12 -1.28 2.77
CA PHE A 283 -5.87 -1.30 4.05
C PHE A 283 -5.01 -1.04 5.28
N THR A 284 -3.70 -1.19 5.12
CA THR A 284 -2.70 -1.01 6.17
C THR A 284 -1.53 -0.14 5.68
N PRO A 285 -1.79 1.11 5.22
CA PRO A 285 -0.72 1.97 4.70
C PRO A 285 0.38 2.14 5.75
N GLN A 286 1.63 1.87 5.33
CA GLN A 286 2.83 1.84 6.20
C GLN A 286 2.64 0.96 7.47
N GLY A 287 1.96 -0.18 7.36
CA GLY A 287 1.66 -1.01 8.53
C GLY A 287 0.75 -0.32 9.56
N CYS A 288 -0.10 0.61 9.13
CA CYS A 288 -0.95 1.48 9.96
C CYS A 288 -0.22 2.55 10.78
N VAL A 289 1.05 2.85 10.49
CA VAL A 289 1.82 3.88 11.23
C VAL A 289 2.31 4.96 10.27
N GLN A 290 1.44 5.89 9.93
CA GLN A 290 1.68 6.95 8.95
C GLN A 290 2.45 8.11 9.57
N GLU A 291 3.77 8.14 9.37
CA GLU A 291 4.70 9.11 9.99
C GLU A 291 4.68 10.49 9.33
N PHE A 292 4.15 10.59 8.13
CA PHE A 292 4.19 11.82 7.34
C PHE A 292 3.05 12.80 7.66
N TYR A 293 1.98 12.36 8.33
CA TYR A 293 0.90 13.25 8.70
C TYR A 293 1.16 14.01 10.00
N THR A 294 0.60 15.20 10.10
CA THR A 294 0.59 16.00 11.33
C THR A 294 -0.26 15.33 12.43
N GLU A 295 0.08 15.59 13.68
CA GLU A 295 -0.72 15.07 14.81
C GLU A 295 -2.18 15.52 14.75
N ASP A 296 -2.44 16.76 14.35
CA ASP A 296 -3.79 17.31 14.25
C ASP A 296 -4.63 16.58 13.20
N TYR A 297 -4.03 16.28 12.03
CA TYR A 297 -4.68 15.44 11.02
C TYR A 297 -5.00 14.05 11.58
N LEU A 298 -4.02 13.38 12.19
CA LEU A 298 -4.21 12.05 12.75
C LEU A 298 -5.28 12.01 13.85
N LYS A 299 -5.33 13.01 14.72
CA LYS A 299 -6.37 13.15 15.77
C LYS A 299 -7.76 13.39 15.18
N LYS A 300 -7.86 14.23 14.15
CA LYS A 300 -9.13 14.53 13.47
C LYS A 300 -9.67 13.31 12.73
N MET A 301 -8.82 12.62 11.97
CA MET A 301 -9.26 11.54 11.09
C MET A 301 -9.62 10.25 11.84
N LYS A 302 -9.14 10.04 13.07
CA LYS A 302 -9.53 8.88 13.88
C LYS A 302 -11.03 8.80 14.16
N GLU A 303 -11.72 9.94 14.21
CA GLU A 303 -13.17 10.01 14.49
C GLU A 303 -14.02 9.42 13.35
N LEU A 304 -13.39 9.12 12.22
CA LEU A 304 -14.03 8.54 11.04
C LEU A 304 -13.98 6.99 11.02
N ILE A 305 -13.32 6.32 12.02
CA ILE A 305 -13.19 4.86 12.09
C ILE A 305 -13.97 4.25 13.25
#